data_ae3b32bf5ea48841d3df518bf9a74c94
#
_entry.id   ae3b32bf5ea48841d3df518bf9a74c94
#
_cell.length_a   1.000
_cell.length_b   1.000
_cell.length_c   1.000
_cell.angle_alpha   90.00
_cell.angle_beta   90.00
_cell.angle_gamma   90.00
#
_symmetry.space_group_name_H-M   'P 1'
#
loop_
_entity.id
_entity.type
_entity.pdbx_description
1 polymer ?
#
loop_
_entity_poly.entity_id
_entity_poly.type
_entity_poly.pdbx_seq_one_letter_code
_entity_poly.pdbx_strand_id
1 'polypeptide(L)'
;MSEATCSACGQQASIKSLFDLNGQTYCAPCVQTAVDNAKRSGQPTAYMPLINRSICARCNSYISDQSTAMQTGGARFCGVCAPLIKDWGYPAWLRVGLAALLLLLIVALVHGKKYFHAGRAMYIGEHLVEQGKHAEALPYLKETLSIAPGSDKAALLAAKAALLTGDVATADKALHGHDDGHFEDGQSAEFLEVNSLWDRANQALEKADKASELAEKDGNSAEAARLMHEAASSYPELPGLRIAAENLDAGAAFDRGDFDTYLSISENQWKQQAGAGSAIALANALACKYVVTGIIPLPERAMEMIAKSKELAGGDAKTLKSLDDYIPLITYRIESRQIISKQEYNRKFRTGKNPIK
;
A
#
# COMPACT_ATOMS: atom_id res chain seq x y z
N MET A 1 31.02 -34.98 -64.99
CA MET A 1 30.34 -35.16 -63.74
C MET A 1 31.33 -35.85 -62.82
N SER A 2 31.58 -35.34 -61.65
CA SER A 2 32.51 -35.96 -60.70
C SER A 2 31.91 -37.24 -60.13
N GLU A 3 32.63 -38.34 -60.28
CA GLU A 3 32.27 -39.62 -59.70
C GLU A 3 33.15 -39.92 -58.49
N ALA A 4 32.60 -40.61 -57.52
CA ALA A 4 33.36 -41.10 -56.37
C ALA A 4 33.00 -42.53 -56.06
N THR A 5 33.86 -43.25 -55.35
CA THR A 5 33.73 -44.68 -55.10
C THR A 5 33.08 -44.91 -53.74
N CYS A 6 32.08 -45.76 -53.64
CA CYS A 6 31.47 -46.18 -52.39
C CYS A 6 32.46 -46.99 -51.54
N SER A 7 32.70 -46.60 -50.32
CA SER A 7 33.66 -47.27 -49.41
C SER A 7 33.22 -48.68 -48.97
N ALA A 8 31.94 -49.01 -49.10
CA ALA A 8 31.43 -50.32 -48.72
C ALA A 8 31.36 -51.34 -49.88
N CYS A 9 30.95 -50.93 -51.11
CA CYS A 9 30.76 -51.84 -52.20
C CYS A 9 31.71 -51.63 -53.39
N GLY A 10 32.55 -50.57 -53.33
CA GLY A 10 33.52 -50.29 -54.41
C GLY A 10 32.91 -49.76 -55.72
N GLN A 11 31.58 -49.52 -55.78
CA GLN A 11 30.95 -49.01 -57.02
C GLN A 11 31.24 -47.52 -57.15
N GLN A 12 31.57 -47.13 -58.39
CA GLN A 12 31.64 -45.71 -58.78
C GLN A 12 30.24 -45.19 -59.08
N ALA A 13 29.93 -44.10 -58.48
CA ALA A 13 28.64 -43.40 -58.56
C ALA A 13 28.80 -41.89 -58.65
N SER A 14 27.82 -41.21 -59.21
CA SER A 14 27.79 -39.75 -59.21
C SER A 14 27.75 -39.20 -57.80
N ILE A 15 28.52 -38.15 -57.53
CA ILE A 15 28.52 -37.42 -56.21
C ILE A 15 27.09 -37.09 -55.77
N LYS A 16 26.15 -36.92 -56.70
CA LYS A 16 24.74 -36.62 -56.38
C LYS A 16 23.98 -37.75 -55.68
N SER A 17 24.46 -39.00 -55.85
CA SER A 17 23.84 -40.22 -55.31
C SER A 17 24.63 -40.87 -54.21
N LEU A 18 25.65 -40.14 -53.68
CA LEU A 18 26.51 -40.60 -52.61
C LEU A 18 26.32 -39.80 -51.34
N PHE A 19 26.55 -40.46 -50.23
CA PHE A 19 26.42 -39.88 -48.88
C PHE A 19 27.76 -39.97 -48.15
N ASP A 20 28.03 -39.00 -47.33
CA ASP A 20 29.18 -38.97 -46.39
C ASP A 20 28.69 -39.39 -45.00
N LEU A 21 29.35 -40.36 -44.41
CA LEU A 21 29.21 -40.75 -43.01
C LEU A 21 30.62 -40.83 -42.42
N ASN A 22 30.90 -40.00 -41.43
CA ASN A 22 32.20 -39.94 -40.71
C ASN A 22 33.42 -39.82 -41.65
N GLY A 23 33.29 -39.09 -42.74
CA GLY A 23 34.37 -38.88 -43.72
C GLY A 23 34.52 -39.97 -44.78
N GLN A 24 33.71 -41.01 -44.75
CA GLN A 24 33.67 -42.09 -45.75
C GLN A 24 32.43 -41.92 -46.65
N THR A 25 32.60 -42.33 -47.92
CA THR A 25 31.57 -42.16 -48.95
C THR A 25 30.78 -43.44 -49.14
N TYR A 26 29.45 -43.37 -49.11
CA TYR A 26 28.54 -44.48 -49.22
C TYR A 26 27.48 -44.23 -50.34
N CYS A 27 27.14 -45.23 -51.11
CA CYS A 27 25.97 -45.16 -52.00
C CYS A 27 24.66 -45.36 -51.20
N ALA A 28 23.54 -44.95 -51.76
CA ALA A 28 22.23 -45.03 -51.10
C ALA A 28 21.89 -46.42 -50.52
N PRO A 29 22.17 -47.55 -51.18
CA PRO A 29 21.96 -48.89 -50.63
C PRO A 29 22.88 -49.20 -49.42
N CYS A 30 24.11 -48.67 -49.41
CA CYS A 30 25.12 -48.99 -48.40
C CYS A 30 25.10 -48.05 -47.16
N VAL A 31 24.57 -46.84 -47.30
CA VAL A 31 24.62 -45.84 -46.20
C VAL A 31 23.86 -46.31 -44.98
N GLN A 32 22.70 -46.95 -45.13
CA GLN A 32 21.91 -47.43 -44.01
C GLN A 32 22.67 -48.49 -43.18
N THR A 33 23.29 -49.46 -43.87
CA THR A 33 24.12 -50.50 -43.23
C THR A 33 25.33 -49.88 -42.50
N ALA A 34 25.92 -48.84 -43.08
CA ALA A 34 27.03 -48.13 -42.50
C ALA A 34 26.58 -47.35 -41.25
N VAL A 35 25.40 -46.75 -41.25
CA VAL A 35 24.78 -46.09 -40.08
C VAL A 35 24.53 -47.07 -38.94
N ASP A 36 23.97 -48.27 -39.26
CA ASP A 36 23.71 -49.29 -38.27
C ASP A 36 25.02 -49.83 -37.63
N ASN A 37 26.09 -49.93 -38.43
CA ASN A 37 27.41 -50.30 -37.93
C ASN A 37 28.02 -49.18 -37.04
N ALA A 38 27.92 -47.93 -37.45
CA ALA A 38 28.35 -46.78 -36.65
C ALA A 38 27.63 -46.73 -35.31
N LYS A 39 26.31 -46.99 -35.29
CA LYS A 39 25.50 -47.04 -34.08
C LYS A 39 25.97 -48.16 -33.14
N ARG A 40 26.32 -49.33 -33.63
CA ARG A 40 26.84 -50.45 -32.83
C ARG A 40 28.22 -50.17 -32.25
N SER A 41 29.04 -49.36 -32.95
CA SER A 41 30.39 -48.98 -32.50
C SER A 41 30.44 -47.69 -31.73
N GLY A 42 29.26 -47.06 -31.38
CA GLY A 42 29.21 -45.79 -30.64
C GLY A 42 29.71 -44.56 -31.41
N GLN A 43 29.81 -44.66 -32.73
CA GLN A 43 30.25 -43.55 -33.58
C GLN A 43 29.08 -42.65 -34.01
N PRO A 44 29.31 -41.39 -34.41
CA PRO A 44 28.27 -40.51 -34.94
C PRO A 44 27.54 -41.17 -36.14
N THR A 45 26.20 -41.11 -36.10
CA THR A 45 25.30 -41.72 -37.07
C THR A 45 24.72 -40.74 -38.09
N ALA A 46 25.06 -39.46 -37.96
CA ALA A 46 24.59 -38.44 -38.89
C ALA A 46 25.33 -38.53 -40.22
N TYR A 47 24.59 -38.75 -41.28
CA TYR A 47 25.10 -38.76 -42.66
C TYR A 47 24.47 -37.62 -43.47
N MET A 48 25.20 -37.15 -44.49
CA MET A 48 24.71 -36.12 -45.38
C MET A 48 25.00 -36.49 -46.87
N PRO A 49 24.20 -36.01 -47.85
CA PRO A 49 24.52 -36.15 -49.24
C PRO A 49 25.89 -35.58 -49.56
N LEU A 50 26.75 -36.32 -50.28
CA LEU A 50 28.13 -35.93 -50.62
C LEU A 50 28.14 -34.63 -51.45
N ILE A 51 27.09 -34.40 -52.24
CA ILE A 51 26.91 -33.16 -53.00
C ILE A 51 26.94 -31.92 -52.14
N ASN A 52 26.37 -31.99 -50.97
CA ASN A 52 26.35 -30.84 -50.02
C ASN A 52 27.73 -30.52 -49.47
N ARG A 53 28.65 -31.49 -49.50
CA ARG A 53 30.03 -31.33 -49.03
C ARG A 53 30.94 -30.77 -50.12
N SER A 54 30.55 -30.97 -51.39
CA SER A 54 31.36 -30.66 -52.56
C SER A 54 30.88 -29.43 -53.34
N ILE A 55 29.75 -28.86 -52.95
CA ILE A 55 29.16 -27.69 -53.60
C ILE A 55 29.07 -26.53 -52.63
N CYS A 56 29.50 -25.36 -53.07
CA CYS A 56 29.38 -24.14 -52.30
C CYS A 56 27.89 -23.74 -52.19
N ALA A 57 27.41 -23.60 -50.95
CA ALA A 57 26.03 -23.25 -50.65
C ALA A 57 25.61 -21.85 -51.17
N ARG A 58 26.60 -20.99 -51.53
CA ARG A 58 26.33 -19.66 -52.06
C ARG A 58 26.35 -19.57 -53.57
N CYS A 59 27.40 -20.06 -54.20
CA CYS A 59 27.59 -19.90 -55.66
C CYS A 59 27.29 -21.19 -56.47
N ASN A 60 26.91 -22.27 -55.79
CA ASN A 60 26.66 -23.61 -56.37
C ASN A 60 27.82 -24.18 -57.16
N SER A 61 29.04 -23.61 -57.07
CA SER A 61 30.24 -24.12 -57.72
C SER A 61 30.82 -25.29 -56.95
N TYR A 62 31.47 -26.20 -57.68
CA TYR A 62 32.21 -27.32 -57.07
C TYR A 62 33.40 -26.80 -56.27
N ILE A 63 33.56 -27.28 -55.06
CA ILE A 63 34.67 -26.96 -54.16
C ILE A 63 35.80 -27.93 -54.46
N SER A 64 36.75 -27.52 -55.33
CA SER A 64 37.89 -28.33 -55.72
C SER A 64 38.92 -28.48 -54.59
N ASP A 65 39.12 -27.43 -53.82
CA ASP A 65 40.04 -27.43 -52.70
C ASP A 65 39.27 -27.41 -51.37
N GLN A 66 39.23 -28.52 -50.72
CA GLN A 66 38.55 -28.72 -49.42
C GLN A 66 39.29 -28.04 -48.25
N SER A 67 40.60 -27.73 -48.40
CA SER A 67 41.37 -27.09 -47.35
C SER A 67 41.02 -25.62 -47.16
N THR A 68 40.55 -24.96 -48.20
CA THR A 68 40.10 -23.57 -48.22
C THR A 68 38.60 -23.42 -47.97
N ALA A 69 37.87 -24.53 -47.85
CA ALA A 69 36.43 -24.53 -47.63
C ALA A 69 36.08 -24.22 -46.18
N MET A 70 35.19 -23.26 -45.97
CA MET A 70 34.65 -22.92 -44.66
C MET A 70 33.31 -23.62 -44.44
N GLN A 71 33.11 -24.21 -43.26
CA GLN A 71 31.84 -24.80 -42.85
C GLN A 71 31.17 -23.96 -41.78
N THR A 72 29.96 -23.54 -42.01
CA THR A 72 29.18 -22.74 -41.03
C THR A 72 27.70 -23.15 -41.12
N GLY A 73 27.07 -23.45 -39.97
CA GLY A 73 25.64 -23.81 -39.90
C GLY A 73 25.27 -25.07 -40.74
N GLY A 74 26.18 -26.02 -40.90
CA GLY A 74 25.95 -27.23 -41.72
C GLY A 74 26.12 -27.03 -43.23
N ALA A 75 26.37 -25.79 -43.69
CA ALA A 75 26.63 -25.48 -45.12
C ALA A 75 28.12 -25.25 -45.36
N ARG A 76 28.63 -25.62 -46.55
CA ARG A 76 30.01 -25.40 -46.97
C ARG A 76 30.10 -24.28 -48.01
N PHE A 77 31.18 -23.52 -47.92
CA PHE A 77 31.45 -22.37 -48.76
C PHE A 77 32.85 -22.49 -49.36
N CYS A 78 33.01 -22.22 -50.66
CA CYS A 78 34.31 -22.22 -51.31
C CYS A 78 35.20 -21.07 -50.81
N GLY A 79 36.53 -21.16 -51.03
CA GLY A 79 37.51 -20.18 -50.57
C GLY A 79 37.20 -18.73 -51.04
N VAL A 80 36.52 -18.55 -52.16
CA VAL A 80 36.06 -17.23 -52.64
C VAL A 80 34.83 -16.71 -51.89
N CYS A 81 33.90 -17.60 -51.51
CA CYS A 81 32.68 -17.21 -50.81
C CYS A 81 32.84 -17.15 -49.27
N ALA A 82 33.80 -17.88 -48.72
CA ALA A 82 34.04 -17.95 -47.29
C ALA A 82 34.33 -16.57 -46.65
N PRO A 83 35.22 -15.71 -47.19
CA PRO A 83 35.46 -14.38 -46.60
C PRO A 83 34.23 -13.50 -46.66
N LEU A 84 33.44 -13.57 -47.73
CA LEU A 84 32.20 -12.79 -47.86
C LEU A 84 31.13 -13.17 -46.85
N ILE A 85 31.17 -14.38 -46.31
CA ILE A 85 30.25 -14.83 -45.24
C ILE A 85 30.79 -14.51 -43.89
N LYS A 86 32.11 -14.57 -43.68
CA LYS A 86 32.75 -14.16 -42.44
C LYS A 86 32.50 -12.68 -42.14
N ASP A 87 32.45 -11.83 -43.19
CA ASP A 87 32.17 -10.41 -43.11
C ASP A 87 30.66 -10.08 -43.16
N TRP A 88 29.81 -11.13 -43.33
CA TRP A 88 28.35 -10.96 -43.40
C TRP A 88 27.79 -10.76 -42.00
N GLY A 89 28.10 -9.59 -41.42
CA GLY A 89 27.47 -9.15 -40.17
C GLY A 89 25.96 -9.03 -40.36
N TYR A 90 25.23 -9.18 -39.28
CA TYR A 90 23.78 -8.95 -39.27
C TYR A 90 23.43 -7.64 -39.99
N PRO A 91 22.40 -7.62 -40.84
CA PRO A 91 21.95 -6.41 -41.51
C PRO A 91 21.75 -5.26 -40.54
N ALA A 92 22.09 -4.02 -40.92
CA ALA A 92 22.03 -2.87 -40.05
C ALA A 92 20.63 -2.69 -39.38
N TRP A 93 19.56 -2.97 -40.15
CA TRP A 93 18.19 -2.92 -39.62
C TRP A 93 17.94 -3.92 -38.47
N LEU A 94 18.56 -5.12 -38.51
CA LEU A 94 18.42 -6.13 -37.45
C LEU A 94 19.14 -5.68 -36.16
N ARG A 95 20.31 -5.05 -36.31
CA ARG A 95 21.06 -4.47 -35.15
C ARG A 95 20.26 -3.34 -34.51
N VAL A 96 19.72 -2.44 -35.33
CA VAL A 96 18.86 -1.34 -34.86
C VAL A 96 17.60 -1.88 -34.22
N GLY A 97 16.94 -2.87 -34.83
CA GLY A 97 15.74 -3.52 -34.27
C GLY A 97 16.02 -4.18 -32.91
N LEU A 98 17.15 -4.90 -32.78
CA LEU A 98 17.54 -5.53 -31.50
C LEU A 98 17.85 -4.48 -30.43
N ALA A 99 18.55 -3.41 -30.81
CA ALA A 99 18.84 -2.30 -29.89
C ALA A 99 17.56 -1.59 -29.43
N ALA A 100 16.63 -1.33 -30.33
CA ALA A 100 15.32 -0.76 -30.01
C ALA A 100 14.51 -1.67 -29.08
N LEU A 101 14.51 -2.97 -29.31
CA LEU A 101 13.80 -3.95 -28.48
C LEU A 101 14.42 -4.03 -27.07
N LEU A 102 15.75 -4.00 -26.95
CA LEU A 102 16.44 -3.93 -25.68
C LEU A 102 16.11 -2.65 -24.93
N LEU A 103 16.07 -1.51 -25.61
CA LEU A 103 15.72 -0.23 -25.02
C LEU A 103 14.26 -0.24 -24.53
N LEU A 104 13.33 -0.76 -25.29
CA LEU A 104 11.93 -0.94 -24.88
C LEU A 104 11.84 -1.87 -23.66
N LEU A 105 12.61 -2.95 -23.60
CA LEU A 105 12.65 -3.86 -22.46
C LEU A 105 13.15 -3.15 -21.20
N ILE A 106 14.22 -2.33 -21.32
CA ILE A 106 14.74 -1.55 -20.21
C ILE A 106 13.69 -0.54 -19.71
N VAL A 107 13.05 0.18 -20.63
CA VAL A 107 11.97 1.12 -20.29
C VAL A 107 10.81 0.39 -19.60
N ALA A 108 10.40 -0.76 -20.12
CA ALA A 108 9.34 -1.58 -19.54
C ALA A 108 9.70 -2.07 -18.12
N LEU A 109 10.95 -2.51 -17.90
CA LEU A 109 11.44 -2.94 -16.59
C LEU A 109 11.50 -1.79 -15.59
N VAL A 110 11.98 -0.61 -16.01
CA VAL A 110 12.05 0.58 -15.15
C VAL A 110 10.65 1.07 -14.77
N HIS A 111 9.74 1.17 -15.76
CA HIS A 111 8.35 1.56 -15.50
C HIS A 111 7.57 0.49 -14.76
N GLY A 112 7.79 -0.78 -15.06
CA GLY A 112 7.11 -1.91 -14.45
C GLY A 112 7.46 -2.10 -12.98
N LYS A 113 8.66 -1.67 -12.55
CA LYS A 113 9.12 -1.83 -11.16
C LYS A 113 8.13 -1.25 -10.15
N LYS A 114 7.61 -0.03 -10.38
CA LYS A 114 6.64 0.61 -9.48
C LYS A 114 5.33 -0.18 -9.38
N TYR A 115 4.82 -0.72 -10.50
CA TYR A 115 3.61 -1.53 -10.50
C TYR A 115 3.81 -2.90 -9.84
N PHE A 116 5.01 -3.46 -9.94
CA PHE A 116 5.38 -4.66 -9.19
C PHE A 116 5.37 -4.41 -7.68
N HIS A 117 5.89 -3.26 -7.24
CA HIS A 117 5.81 -2.87 -5.82
C HIS A 117 4.35 -2.67 -5.39
N ALA A 118 3.53 -1.98 -6.18
CA ALA A 118 2.11 -1.83 -5.90
C ALA A 118 1.39 -3.19 -5.79
N GLY A 119 1.64 -4.11 -6.73
CA GLY A 119 1.07 -5.46 -6.69
C GLY A 119 1.48 -6.24 -5.43
N ARG A 120 2.74 -6.13 -5.02
CA ARG A 120 3.22 -6.74 -3.78
C ARG A 120 2.57 -6.10 -2.54
N ALA A 121 2.50 -4.78 -2.49
CA ALA A 121 1.85 -4.06 -1.41
C ALA A 121 0.36 -4.43 -1.33
N MET A 122 -0.33 -4.50 -2.47
CA MET A 122 -1.71 -4.96 -2.56
C MET A 122 -1.90 -6.36 -1.98
N TYR A 123 -1.06 -7.32 -2.38
CA TYR A 123 -1.13 -8.69 -1.90
C TYR A 123 -0.93 -8.78 -0.37
N ILE A 124 0.05 -8.03 0.17
CA ILE A 124 0.29 -7.99 1.62
C ILE A 124 -0.89 -7.34 2.34
N GLY A 125 -1.39 -6.21 1.81
CA GLY A 125 -2.53 -5.49 2.38
C GLY A 125 -3.79 -6.35 2.41
N GLU A 126 -4.13 -7.03 1.32
CA GLU A 126 -5.26 -7.95 1.23
C GLU A 126 -5.16 -9.08 2.28
N HIS A 127 -4.00 -9.73 2.35
CA HIS A 127 -3.79 -10.81 3.31
C HIS A 127 -3.88 -10.36 4.78
N LEU A 128 -3.42 -9.13 5.09
CA LEU A 128 -3.58 -8.55 6.42
C LEU A 128 -5.05 -8.22 6.74
N VAL A 129 -5.82 -7.75 5.76
CA VAL A 129 -7.27 -7.53 5.91
C VAL A 129 -7.99 -8.86 6.20
N GLU A 130 -7.68 -9.92 5.48
CA GLU A 130 -8.21 -11.27 5.71
C GLU A 130 -7.88 -11.80 7.11
N GLN A 131 -6.72 -11.44 7.66
CA GLN A 131 -6.32 -11.78 9.03
C GLN A 131 -6.95 -10.87 10.10
N GLY A 132 -7.76 -9.88 9.73
CA GLY A 132 -8.32 -8.89 10.66
C GLY A 132 -7.33 -7.83 11.14
N LYS A 133 -6.12 -7.76 10.57
CA LYS A 133 -5.06 -6.81 10.94
C LYS A 133 -5.18 -5.50 10.16
N HIS A 134 -6.32 -4.84 10.31
CA HIS A 134 -6.69 -3.68 9.49
C HIS A 134 -5.72 -2.50 9.63
N ALA A 135 -5.24 -2.22 10.85
CA ALA A 135 -4.27 -1.15 11.08
C ALA A 135 -2.92 -1.40 10.38
N GLU A 136 -2.47 -2.67 10.34
CA GLU A 136 -1.24 -3.05 9.66
C GLU A 136 -1.41 -3.08 8.13
N ALA A 137 -2.62 -3.38 7.62
CA ALA A 137 -2.93 -3.40 6.20
C ALA A 137 -2.92 -2.01 5.57
N LEU A 138 -3.38 -1.00 6.30
CA LEU A 138 -3.64 0.34 5.79
C LEU A 138 -2.45 1.02 5.11
N PRO A 139 -1.21 0.97 5.63
CA PRO A 139 -0.03 1.52 4.96
C PRO A 139 0.22 0.92 3.57
N TYR A 140 0.09 -0.40 3.42
CA TYR A 140 0.30 -1.10 2.15
C TYR A 140 -0.78 -0.75 1.12
N LEU A 141 -2.04 -0.65 1.55
CA LEU A 141 -3.14 -0.26 0.68
C LEU A 141 -3.03 1.20 0.24
N LYS A 142 -2.61 2.10 1.14
CA LYS A 142 -2.28 3.51 0.80
C LYS A 142 -1.13 3.60 -0.19
N GLU A 143 -0.08 2.78 -0.05
CA GLU A 143 1.02 2.69 -1.00
C GLU A 143 0.51 2.24 -2.37
N THR A 144 -0.33 1.20 -2.41
CA THR A 144 -0.94 0.70 -3.65
C THR A 144 -1.72 1.80 -4.36
N LEU A 145 -2.60 2.52 -3.65
CA LEU A 145 -3.40 3.62 -4.20
C LEU A 145 -2.56 4.81 -4.65
N SER A 146 -1.42 5.05 -4.02
CA SER A 146 -0.50 6.11 -4.46
C SER A 146 0.12 5.85 -5.84
N ILE A 147 0.25 4.56 -6.22
CA ILE A 147 0.85 4.12 -7.48
C ILE A 147 -0.22 3.79 -8.53
N ALA A 148 -1.32 3.20 -8.10
CA ALA A 148 -2.45 2.78 -8.91
C ALA A 148 -3.76 3.32 -8.33
N PRO A 149 -4.03 4.64 -8.47
CA PRO A 149 -5.21 5.28 -7.86
C PRO A 149 -6.53 4.77 -8.42
N GLY A 150 -6.54 4.22 -9.64
CA GLY A 150 -7.71 3.62 -10.28
C GLY A 150 -7.97 2.16 -9.91
N SER A 151 -7.40 1.64 -8.82
CA SER A 151 -7.65 0.25 -8.40
C SER A 151 -8.84 0.17 -7.43
N ASP A 152 -10.01 -0.20 -7.93
CA ASP A 152 -11.24 -0.39 -7.16
C ASP A 152 -11.03 -1.32 -5.96
N LYS A 153 -10.40 -2.46 -6.19
CA LYS A 153 -10.13 -3.44 -5.14
C LYS A 153 -9.25 -2.84 -4.03
N ALA A 154 -8.21 -2.07 -4.38
CA ALA A 154 -7.37 -1.43 -3.39
C ALA A 154 -8.12 -0.33 -2.63
N ALA A 155 -8.99 0.42 -3.31
CA ALA A 155 -9.82 1.45 -2.71
C ALA A 155 -10.83 0.86 -1.71
N LEU A 156 -11.53 -0.20 -2.08
CA LEU A 156 -12.48 -0.89 -1.20
C LEU A 156 -11.79 -1.50 0.03
N LEU A 157 -10.67 -2.18 -0.15
CA LEU A 157 -9.91 -2.75 0.97
C LEU A 157 -9.33 -1.67 1.87
N ALA A 158 -8.83 -0.56 1.30
CA ALA A 158 -8.34 0.57 2.09
C ALA A 158 -9.47 1.24 2.87
N ALA A 159 -10.64 1.45 2.26
CA ALA A 159 -11.81 1.99 2.92
C ALA A 159 -12.29 1.07 4.05
N LYS A 160 -12.38 -0.25 3.80
CA LYS A 160 -12.74 -1.25 4.80
C LYS A 160 -11.78 -1.21 6.00
N ALA A 161 -10.47 -1.29 5.73
CA ALA A 161 -9.46 -1.26 6.77
C ALA A 161 -9.49 0.05 7.57
N ALA A 162 -9.68 1.18 6.88
CA ALA A 162 -9.78 2.50 7.50
C ALA A 162 -11.04 2.62 8.38
N LEU A 163 -12.20 2.18 7.92
CA LEU A 163 -13.44 2.17 8.70
C LEU A 163 -13.30 1.28 9.95
N LEU A 164 -12.76 0.08 9.80
CA LEU A 164 -12.57 -0.85 10.92
C LEU A 164 -11.48 -0.41 11.92
N THR A 165 -10.71 0.63 11.59
CA THR A 165 -9.73 1.26 12.49
C THR A 165 -10.15 2.66 12.96
N GLY A 166 -11.32 3.12 12.54
CA GLY A 166 -11.86 4.45 12.88
C GLY A 166 -11.22 5.61 12.11
N ASP A 167 -10.42 5.34 11.06
CA ASP A 167 -9.84 6.38 10.18
C ASP A 167 -10.81 6.75 9.06
N VAL A 168 -11.92 7.41 9.45
CA VAL A 168 -13.01 7.80 8.52
C VAL A 168 -12.50 8.71 7.41
N ALA A 169 -11.54 9.60 7.69
CA ALA A 169 -10.99 10.50 6.69
C ALA A 169 -10.22 9.75 5.58
N THR A 170 -9.52 8.68 5.92
CA THR A 170 -8.86 7.82 4.92
C THR A 170 -9.89 7.01 4.14
N ALA A 171 -10.95 6.53 4.78
CA ALA A 171 -12.03 5.83 4.10
C ALA A 171 -12.73 6.73 3.08
N ASP A 172 -13.07 7.95 3.46
CA ASP A 172 -13.65 8.98 2.59
C ASP A 172 -12.78 9.21 1.35
N LYS A 173 -11.49 9.45 1.58
CA LYS A 173 -10.54 9.66 0.50
C LYS A 173 -10.40 8.45 -0.43
N ALA A 174 -10.47 7.23 0.11
CA ALA A 174 -10.37 6.01 -0.70
C ALA A 174 -11.63 5.79 -1.55
N LEU A 175 -12.82 6.10 -1.01
CA LEU A 175 -14.10 5.92 -1.71
C LEU A 175 -14.40 7.03 -2.73
N HIS A 176 -14.08 8.29 -2.41
CA HIS A 176 -14.41 9.45 -3.25
C HIS A 176 -13.22 10.00 -4.03
N GLY A 177 -12.00 9.54 -3.75
CA GLY A 177 -10.80 9.91 -4.49
C GLY A 177 -10.60 9.17 -5.82
N HIS A 178 -11.52 8.30 -6.19
CA HIS A 178 -11.58 7.63 -7.49
C HIS A 178 -12.11 8.61 -8.54
N ASP A 179 -11.44 8.69 -9.69
CA ASP A 179 -11.66 9.73 -10.73
C ASP A 179 -13.13 9.84 -11.22
N ASP A 180 -13.94 8.78 -11.11
CA ASP A 180 -15.31 8.76 -11.63
C ASP A 180 -16.38 8.46 -10.57
N GLY A 181 -16.03 8.18 -9.30
CA GLY A 181 -16.97 7.84 -8.23
C GLY A 181 -17.80 6.57 -8.50
N HIS A 182 -17.47 5.84 -9.55
CA HIS A 182 -18.12 4.59 -9.92
C HIS A 182 -17.16 3.42 -9.74
N PHE A 183 -17.51 2.52 -8.85
CA PHE A 183 -16.89 1.21 -8.78
C PHE A 183 -17.51 0.32 -9.87
N GLU A 184 -16.68 -0.30 -10.71
CA GLU A 184 -17.16 -1.17 -11.81
C GLU A 184 -18.07 -2.29 -11.32
N ASP A 185 -17.91 -2.69 -10.05
CA ASP A 185 -18.67 -3.78 -9.41
C ASP A 185 -19.45 -3.30 -8.19
N GLY A 186 -20.25 -2.25 -8.38
CA GLY A 186 -21.09 -1.63 -7.32
C GLY A 186 -22.15 -2.57 -6.69
N GLN A 187 -22.18 -3.86 -7.09
CA GLN A 187 -23.02 -4.90 -6.50
C GLN A 187 -22.20 -6.04 -5.88
N SER A 188 -20.87 -5.93 -5.83
CA SER A 188 -20.05 -6.93 -5.15
C SER A 188 -20.37 -6.98 -3.66
N ALA A 189 -20.25 -8.16 -3.06
CA ALA A 189 -20.48 -8.34 -1.62
C ALA A 189 -19.53 -7.44 -0.79
N GLU A 190 -18.29 -7.24 -1.28
CA GLU A 190 -17.30 -6.38 -0.65
C GLU A 190 -17.71 -4.91 -0.68
N PHE A 191 -18.21 -4.43 -1.81
CA PHE A 191 -18.73 -3.06 -1.94
C PHE A 191 -19.90 -2.82 -0.99
N LEU A 192 -20.87 -3.74 -0.94
CA LEU A 192 -22.02 -3.63 -0.06
C LEU A 192 -21.63 -3.63 1.42
N GLU A 193 -20.63 -4.45 1.79
CA GLU A 193 -20.08 -4.45 3.16
C GLU A 193 -19.44 -3.11 3.51
N VAL A 194 -18.58 -2.58 2.63
CA VAL A 194 -17.90 -1.30 2.83
C VAL A 194 -18.90 -0.16 2.90
N ASN A 195 -19.89 -0.15 2.00
CA ASN A 195 -20.95 0.87 2.01
C ASN A 195 -21.77 0.83 3.31
N SER A 196 -22.11 -0.36 3.80
CA SER A 196 -22.80 -0.52 5.09
C SER A 196 -21.97 0.01 6.26
N LEU A 197 -20.65 -0.24 6.25
CA LEU A 197 -19.73 0.31 7.27
C LEU A 197 -19.66 1.83 7.17
N TRP A 198 -19.60 2.36 5.95
CA TRP A 198 -19.56 3.80 5.68
C TRP A 198 -20.85 4.49 6.16
N ASP A 199 -22.01 3.95 5.83
CA ASP A 199 -23.31 4.47 6.29
C ASP A 199 -23.41 4.49 7.82
N ARG A 200 -22.94 3.43 8.48
CA ARG A 200 -22.89 3.34 9.93
C ARG A 200 -21.97 4.40 10.55
N ALA A 201 -20.79 4.61 9.96
CA ALA A 201 -19.87 5.64 10.40
C ALA A 201 -20.45 7.05 10.23
N ASN A 202 -21.06 7.34 9.07
CA ASN A 202 -21.68 8.63 8.79
C ASN A 202 -22.85 8.93 9.73
N GLN A 203 -23.73 7.95 9.98
CA GLN A 203 -24.83 8.11 10.94
C GLN A 203 -24.32 8.37 12.34
N ALA A 204 -23.22 7.72 12.76
CA ALA A 204 -22.62 7.96 14.05
C ALA A 204 -22.02 9.39 14.15
N LEU A 205 -21.33 9.83 13.10
CA LEU A 205 -20.77 11.20 13.05
C LEU A 205 -21.86 12.26 13.02
N GLU A 206 -22.95 12.06 12.26
CA GLU A 206 -24.08 12.98 12.25
C GLU A 206 -24.72 13.12 13.64
N LYS A 207 -24.88 12.01 14.37
CA LYS A 207 -25.35 12.07 15.77
C LYS A 207 -24.36 12.78 16.68
N ALA A 208 -23.05 12.57 16.48
CA ALA A 208 -22.01 13.22 17.28
C ALA A 208 -21.99 14.74 17.02
N ASP A 209 -22.19 15.18 15.77
CA ASP A 209 -22.29 16.59 15.42
C ASP A 209 -23.53 17.23 16.11
N LYS A 210 -24.68 16.57 16.03
CA LYS A 210 -25.90 17.03 16.74
C LYS A 210 -25.69 17.09 18.25
N ALA A 211 -25.00 16.11 18.84
CA ALA A 211 -24.66 16.12 20.25
C ALA A 211 -23.76 17.31 20.61
N SER A 212 -22.76 17.60 19.77
CA SER A 212 -21.87 18.74 19.95
C SER A 212 -22.61 20.08 19.88
N GLU A 213 -23.51 20.25 18.91
CA GLU A 213 -24.35 21.44 18.80
C GLU A 213 -25.28 21.64 20.02
N LEU A 214 -25.82 20.53 20.55
CA LEU A 214 -26.65 20.60 21.77
C LEU A 214 -25.83 20.94 23.03
N ALA A 215 -24.61 20.43 23.10
CA ALA A 215 -23.71 20.70 24.21
C ALA A 215 -23.30 22.18 24.30
N GLU A 216 -23.31 22.93 23.20
CA GLU A 216 -23.04 24.36 23.17
C GLU A 216 -24.23 25.20 23.72
N LYS A 217 -25.41 24.60 23.82
CA LYS A 217 -26.62 25.25 24.32
C LYS A 217 -26.80 24.95 25.82
N ASP A 218 -26.94 25.99 26.63
CA ASP A 218 -27.11 25.85 28.07
C ASP A 218 -28.26 24.89 28.44
N GLY A 219 -27.98 23.98 29.36
CA GLY A 219 -28.96 23.05 29.93
C GLY A 219 -29.21 21.77 29.14
N ASN A 220 -28.54 21.54 28.00
CA ASN A 220 -28.75 20.37 27.15
C ASN A 220 -27.65 19.30 27.29
N SER A 221 -26.75 19.41 28.24
CA SER A 221 -25.59 18.49 28.41
C SER A 221 -26.01 17.02 28.56
N ALA A 222 -27.13 16.74 29.24
CA ALA A 222 -27.61 15.36 29.40
C ALA A 222 -28.12 14.74 28.08
N GLU A 223 -28.84 15.51 27.28
CA GLU A 223 -29.31 15.04 25.97
C GLU A 223 -28.15 14.91 24.98
N ALA A 224 -27.20 15.84 25.01
CA ALA A 224 -25.98 15.75 24.22
C ALA A 224 -25.17 14.49 24.59
N ALA A 225 -25.03 14.19 25.87
CA ALA A 225 -24.36 12.95 26.31
C ALA A 225 -25.08 11.70 25.80
N ARG A 226 -26.42 11.66 25.89
CA ARG A 226 -27.21 10.53 25.39
C ARG A 226 -26.98 10.29 23.90
N LEU A 227 -27.04 11.34 23.07
CA LEU A 227 -26.81 11.23 21.62
C LEU A 227 -25.38 10.80 21.30
N MET A 228 -24.39 11.29 22.05
CA MET A 228 -23.01 10.91 21.85
C MET A 228 -22.76 9.45 22.24
N HIS A 229 -23.42 8.94 23.30
CA HIS A 229 -23.42 7.51 23.62
C HIS A 229 -24.05 6.65 22.54
N GLU A 230 -25.15 7.12 21.94
CA GLU A 230 -25.74 6.42 20.80
C GLU A 230 -24.80 6.39 19.59
N ALA A 231 -24.11 7.50 19.30
CA ALA A 231 -23.08 7.56 18.25
C ALA A 231 -21.95 6.58 18.54
N ALA A 232 -21.39 6.60 19.75
CA ALA A 232 -20.31 5.70 20.16
C ALA A 232 -20.71 4.21 20.12
N SER A 233 -21.95 3.91 20.45
CA SER A 233 -22.48 2.54 20.41
C SER A 233 -22.74 2.06 18.98
N SER A 234 -23.13 2.95 18.07
CA SER A 234 -23.36 2.60 16.67
C SER A 234 -22.07 2.44 15.86
N TYR A 235 -20.96 3.09 16.29
CA TYR A 235 -19.66 2.98 15.64
C TYR A 235 -18.52 2.92 16.66
N PRO A 236 -18.35 1.78 17.34
CA PRO A 236 -17.35 1.61 18.42
C PRO A 236 -15.90 1.62 17.90
N GLU A 237 -15.69 1.45 16.60
CA GLU A 237 -14.39 1.50 15.93
C GLU A 237 -13.73 2.89 16.02
N LEU A 238 -14.50 3.95 16.29
CA LEU A 238 -13.97 5.31 16.52
C LEU A 238 -13.90 5.64 18.02
N PRO A 239 -12.76 5.38 18.70
CA PRO A 239 -12.64 5.56 20.16
C PRO A 239 -12.88 7.01 20.60
N GLY A 240 -12.70 7.98 19.71
CA GLY A 240 -12.97 9.39 19.96
C GLY A 240 -14.42 9.69 20.37
N LEU A 241 -15.39 8.94 19.83
CA LEU A 241 -16.80 9.10 20.19
C LEU A 241 -17.07 8.70 21.65
N ARG A 242 -16.46 7.61 22.11
CA ARG A 242 -16.58 7.20 23.53
C ARG A 242 -15.97 8.24 24.47
N ILE A 243 -14.79 8.75 24.13
CA ILE A 243 -14.15 9.82 24.93
C ILE A 243 -15.01 11.07 24.94
N ALA A 244 -15.60 11.45 23.81
CA ALA A 244 -16.51 12.58 23.72
C ALA A 244 -17.77 12.37 24.57
N ALA A 245 -18.36 11.17 24.56
CA ALA A 245 -19.48 10.81 25.42
C ALA A 245 -19.15 10.95 26.91
N GLU A 246 -18.02 10.42 27.35
CA GLU A 246 -17.53 10.56 28.72
C GLU A 246 -17.30 12.04 29.12
N ASN A 247 -16.84 12.86 28.18
CA ASN A 247 -16.67 14.31 28.43
C ASN A 247 -18.04 15.02 28.63
N LEU A 248 -19.04 14.61 27.83
CA LEU A 248 -20.40 15.15 27.95
C LEU A 248 -21.08 14.67 29.23
N ASP A 249 -20.84 13.43 29.68
CA ASP A 249 -21.30 12.94 30.98
C ASP A 249 -20.70 13.74 32.12
N ALA A 250 -19.40 14.06 32.03
CA ALA A 250 -18.74 14.92 32.99
C ALA A 250 -19.38 16.32 33.03
N GLY A 251 -19.67 16.90 31.85
CA GLY A 251 -20.41 18.15 31.71
C GLY A 251 -21.78 18.10 32.37
N ALA A 252 -22.56 17.05 32.05
CA ALA A 252 -23.90 16.84 32.61
C ALA A 252 -23.86 16.64 34.14
N ALA A 253 -22.84 15.95 34.67
CA ALA A 253 -22.66 15.83 36.12
C ALA A 253 -22.32 17.18 36.75
N PHE A 254 -21.47 17.97 36.10
CA PHE A 254 -21.17 19.35 36.56
C PHE A 254 -22.44 20.21 36.59
N ASP A 255 -23.26 20.20 35.55
CA ASP A 255 -24.50 21.01 35.47
C ASP A 255 -25.52 20.62 36.53
N ARG A 256 -25.57 19.35 36.92
CA ARG A 256 -26.43 18.87 38.03
C ARG A 256 -25.83 19.15 39.45
N GLY A 257 -24.59 19.64 39.52
CA GLY A 257 -23.88 19.80 40.78
C GLY A 257 -23.41 18.48 41.41
N ASP A 258 -23.38 17.38 40.61
CA ASP A 258 -22.91 16.08 41.04
C ASP A 258 -21.38 15.98 40.87
N PHE A 259 -20.67 16.63 41.81
CA PHE A 259 -19.21 16.71 41.76
C PHE A 259 -18.49 15.41 42.14
N ASP A 260 -19.19 14.44 42.71
CA ASP A 260 -18.66 13.09 42.92
C ASP A 260 -18.54 12.33 41.60
N THR A 261 -19.60 12.29 40.84
CA THR A 261 -19.60 11.70 39.50
C THR A 261 -18.63 12.43 38.56
N TYR A 262 -18.63 13.78 38.60
CA TYR A 262 -17.70 14.59 37.79
C TYR A 262 -16.24 14.25 38.11
N LEU A 263 -15.86 14.14 39.39
CA LEU A 263 -14.51 13.75 39.79
C LEU A 263 -14.17 12.32 39.36
N SER A 264 -15.09 11.38 39.59
CA SER A 264 -14.89 9.99 39.24
C SER A 264 -14.61 9.80 37.73
N ILE A 265 -15.40 10.46 36.87
CA ILE A 265 -15.20 10.44 35.41
C ILE A 265 -13.82 11.03 35.07
N SER A 266 -13.50 12.19 35.58
CA SER A 266 -12.21 12.87 35.33
C SER A 266 -11.00 12.05 35.80
N GLU A 267 -11.08 11.37 36.95
CA GLU A 267 -10.04 10.44 37.40
C GLU A 267 -9.88 9.22 36.49
N ASN A 268 -10.97 8.65 35.99
CA ASN A 268 -10.94 7.53 35.05
C ASN A 268 -10.31 7.94 33.71
N GLN A 269 -10.69 9.10 33.17
CA GLN A 269 -10.09 9.64 31.94
C GLN A 269 -8.59 9.86 32.10
N TRP A 270 -8.16 10.44 33.22
CA TRP A 270 -6.74 10.61 33.55
C TRP A 270 -5.99 9.26 33.60
N LYS A 271 -6.58 8.23 34.22
CA LYS A 271 -5.98 6.89 34.28
C LYS A 271 -5.89 6.19 32.92
N GLN A 272 -6.90 6.38 32.10
CA GLN A 272 -6.96 5.74 30.77
C GLN A 272 -6.04 6.44 29.76
N GLN A 273 -6.02 7.76 29.77
CA GLN A 273 -5.28 8.57 28.82
C GLN A 273 -4.69 9.81 29.49
N ALA A 274 -3.52 9.65 30.08
CA ALA A 274 -2.79 10.77 30.70
C ALA A 274 -2.34 11.76 29.61
N GLY A 275 -2.95 12.95 29.60
CA GLY A 275 -2.67 14.02 28.64
C GLY A 275 -2.97 15.41 29.27
N ALA A 276 -2.57 16.47 28.55
CA ALA A 276 -2.80 17.84 29.01
C ALA A 276 -4.29 18.14 29.26
N GLY A 277 -5.17 17.64 28.37
CA GLY A 277 -6.63 17.80 28.48
C GLY A 277 -7.23 17.06 29.65
N SER A 278 -6.88 15.79 29.88
CA SER A 278 -7.40 15.03 31.03
C SER A 278 -6.84 15.55 32.38
N ALA A 279 -5.60 16.04 32.37
CA ALA A 279 -5.02 16.66 33.57
C ALA A 279 -5.79 17.94 33.99
N ILE A 280 -6.10 18.82 33.03
CA ILE A 280 -6.83 20.05 33.32
C ILE A 280 -8.30 19.79 33.70
N ALA A 281 -8.92 18.76 33.07
CA ALA A 281 -10.27 18.31 33.43
C ALA A 281 -10.30 17.80 34.91
N LEU A 282 -9.32 16.98 35.29
CA LEU A 282 -9.20 16.49 36.66
C LEU A 282 -8.92 17.62 37.64
N ALA A 283 -8.05 18.58 37.32
CA ALA A 283 -7.82 19.77 38.16
C ALA A 283 -9.13 20.54 38.42
N ASN A 284 -9.94 20.68 37.37
CA ASN A 284 -11.21 21.36 37.46
C ASN A 284 -12.22 20.61 38.35
N ALA A 285 -12.31 19.29 38.21
CA ALA A 285 -13.17 18.45 39.05
C ALA A 285 -12.76 18.47 40.52
N LEU A 286 -11.45 18.40 40.79
CA LEU A 286 -10.90 18.52 42.14
C LEU A 286 -11.24 19.88 42.76
N ALA A 287 -11.11 20.98 42.02
CA ALA A 287 -11.46 22.32 42.50
C ALA A 287 -12.96 22.42 42.81
N CYS A 288 -13.84 21.92 41.96
CA CYS A 288 -15.28 21.92 42.22
C CYS A 288 -15.63 21.08 43.45
N LYS A 289 -15.04 19.91 43.61
CA LYS A 289 -15.24 19.07 44.79
C LYS A 289 -14.75 19.75 46.09
N TYR A 290 -13.59 20.44 46.02
CA TYR A 290 -13.11 21.25 47.14
C TYR A 290 -14.11 22.33 47.57
N VAL A 291 -14.66 23.06 46.62
CA VAL A 291 -15.63 24.14 46.94
C VAL A 291 -16.82 23.61 47.74
N VAL A 292 -17.29 22.42 47.42
CA VAL A 292 -18.46 21.80 48.06
C VAL A 292 -18.11 21.16 49.42
N THR A 293 -16.95 20.50 49.49
CA THR A 293 -16.60 19.66 50.66
C THR A 293 -15.65 20.34 51.67
N GLY A 294 -14.87 21.32 51.21
CA GLY A 294 -13.82 21.94 52.01
C GLY A 294 -12.61 21.07 52.33
N ILE A 295 -12.48 19.90 51.68
CA ILE A 295 -11.40 18.94 51.97
C ILE A 295 -10.06 19.49 51.51
N ILE A 296 -9.13 19.73 52.44
CA ILE A 296 -7.87 20.45 52.24
C ILE A 296 -6.91 19.82 51.22
N PRO A 297 -6.74 18.46 51.03
CA PRO A 297 -5.81 17.95 50.01
C PRO A 297 -6.24 18.21 48.57
N LEU A 298 -7.52 18.60 48.32
CA LEU A 298 -8.03 18.72 46.94
C LEU A 298 -7.47 19.94 46.20
N PRO A 299 -7.27 21.14 46.81
CA PRO A 299 -6.65 22.28 46.15
C PRO A 299 -5.21 22.00 45.72
N GLU A 300 -4.41 21.37 46.59
CA GLU A 300 -3.02 21.03 46.25
C GLU A 300 -2.95 20.06 45.07
N ARG A 301 -3.78 19.00 45.08
CA ARG A 301 -3.89 18.07 43.98
C ARG A 301 -4.35 18.77 42.70
N ALA A 302 -5.28 19.71 42.78
CA ALA A 302 -5.72 20.48 41.60
C ALA A 302 -4.58 21.32 41.02
N MET A 303 -3.78 21.98 41.85
CA MET A 303 -2.62 22.76 41.40
C MET A 303 -1.52 21.87 40.81
N GLU A 304 -1.28 20.68 41.38
CA GLU A 304 -0.38 19.66 40.81
C GLU A 304 -0.83 19.24 39.41
N MET A 305 -2.12 18.97 39.22
CA MET A 305 -2.67 18.61 37.93
C MET A 305 -2.61 19.75 36.91
N ILE A 306 -2.73 21.01 37.33
CA ILE A 306 -2.46 22.16 36.45
C ILE A 306 -1.00 22.19 36.00
N ALA A 307 -0.06 21.98 36.91
CA ALA A 307 1.37 21.93 36.57
C ALA A 307 1.64 20.79 35.59
N LYS A 308 1.06 19.61 35.83
CA LYS A 308 1.17 18.45 34.97
C LYS A 308 0.57 18.68 33.56
N SER A 309 -0.56 19.40 33.50
CA SER A 309 -1.16 19.75 32.22
C SER A 309 -0.26 20.61 31.32
N LYS A 310 0.44 21.58 31.95
CA LYS A 310 1.42 22.45 31.27
C LYS A 310 2.64 21.66 30.80
N GLU A 311 3.16 20.75 31.64
CA GLU A 311 4.27 19.85 31.29
C GLU A 311 3.91 18.99 30.07
N LEU A 312 2.73 18.35 30.09
CA LEU A 312 2.25 17.45 29.04
C LEU A 312 1.88 18.19 27.74
N ALA A 313 1.56 19.48 27.82
CA ALA A 313 1.35 20.30 26.63
C ALA A 313 2.62 20.50 25.80
N GLY A 314 3.83 20.32 26.38
CA GLY A 314 5.09 20.18 25.65
C GLY A 314 5.45 21.34 24.72
N GLY A 315 4.87 22.53 24.90
CA GLY A 315 5.08 23.69 24.05
C GLY A 315 4.11 23.82 22.85
N ASP A 316 3.15 22.91 22.71
CA ASP A 316 2.09 23.05 21.68
C ASP A 316 1.24 24.30 21.96
N ALA A 317 1.38 25.32 21.11
CA ALA A 317 0.76 26.62 21.27
C ALA A 317 -0.79 26.56 21.31
N LYS A 318 -1.40 25.62 20.61
CA LYS A 318 -2.87 25.44 20.58
C LYS A 318 -3.36 24.88 21.93
N THR A 319 -2.68 23.87 22.44
CA THR A 319 -2.99 23.26 23.74
C THR A 319 -2.74 24.27 24.88
N LEU A 320 -1.61 24.96 24.87
CA LEU A 320 -1.32 25.97 25.87
C LEU A 320 -2.37 27.08 25.89
N LYS A 321 -2.80 27.58 24.75
CA LYS A 321 -3.88 28.57 24.66
C LYS A 321 -5.20 28.05 25.23
N SER A 322 -5.52 26.77 25.00
CA SER A 322 -6.70 26.16 25.65
C SER A 322 -6.57 26.08 27.15
N LEU A 323 -5.39 25.75 27.68
CA LEU A 323 -5.14 25.71 29.13
C LEU A 323 -5.28 27.11 29.77
N ASP A 324 -4.83 28.17 29.09
CA ASP A 324 -4.96 29.55 29.55
C ASP A 324 -6.41 29.99 29.76
N ASP A 325 -7.36 29.29 29.12
CA ASP A 325 -8.79 29.52 29.33
C ASP A 325 -9.33 28.88 30.63
N TYR A 326 -8.76 27.77 31.04
CA TYR A 326 -9.26 27.00 32.19
C TYR A 326 -8.50 27.29 33.51
N ILE A 327 -7.20 27.51 33.44
CA ILE A 327 -6.37 27.69 34.63
C ILE A 327 -6.87 28.85 35.51
N PRO A 328 -7.17 30.06 34.99
CA PRO A 328 -7.69 31.15 35.80
C PRO A 328 -9.06 30.84 36.41
N LEU A 329 -9.92 30.11 35.71
CA LEU A 329 -11.23 29.70 36.24
C LEU A 329 -11.08 28.71 37.41
N ILE A 330 -10.16 27.73 37.28
CA ILE A 330 -9.90 26.74 38.34
C ILE A 330 -9.32 27.44 39.57
N THR A 331 -8.35 28.32 39.38
CA THR A 331 -7.75 29.12 40.45
C THR A 331 -8.81 29.98 41.16
N TYR A 332 -9.67 30.67 40.39
CA TYR A 332 -10.79 31.44 40.94
C TYR A 332 -11.72 30.57 41.80
N ARG A 333 -12.09 29.36 41.35
CA ARG A 333 -12.96 28.46 42.14
C ARG A 333 -12.34 28.07 43.47
N ILE A 334 -11.03 27.81 43.48
CA ILE A 334 -10.29 27.47 44.73
C ILE A 334 -10.23 28.66 45.67
N GLU A 335 -9.88 29.84 45.17
CA GLU A 335 -9.68 31.04 46.00
C GLU A 335 -11.00 31.63 46.49
N SER A 336 -11.98 31.77 45.61
CA SER A 336 -13.28 32.37 45.96
C SER A 336 -14.25 31.42 46.64
N ARG A 337 -13.99 30.09 46.59
CA ARG A 337 -14.92 29.03 46.98
C ARG A 337 -16.29 29.14 46.30
N GLN A 338 -16.31 29.54 45.03
CA GLN A 338 -17.53 29.67 44.24
C GLN A 338 -17.43 28.83 42.96
N ILE A 339 -18.49 28.10 42.68
CA ILE A 339 -18.62 27.37 41.43
C ILE A 339 -19.39 28.26 40.46
N ILE A 340 -18.69 28.72 39.41
CA ILE A 340 -19.29 29.43 38.28
C ILE A 340 -18.95 28.72 36.98
N SER A 341 -19.83 28.85 35.97
CA SER A 341 -19.58 28.31 34.64
C SER A 341 -18.43 29.07 33.96
N LYS A 342 -17.82 28.47 32.93
CA LYS A 342 -16.81 29.14 32.11
C LYS A 342 -17.37 30.39 31.42
N GLN A 343 -18.61 30.33 30.98
CA GLN A 343 -19.30 31.45 30.35
C GLN A 343 -19.51 32.60 31.36
N GLU A 344 -19.96 32.29 32.56
CA GLU A 344 -20.13 33.30 33.63
C GLU A 344 -18.79 33.91 34.07
N TYR A 345 -17.72 33.09 34.18
CA TYR A 345 -16.38 33.58 34.47
C TYR A 345 -15.90 34.55 33.39
N ASN A 346 -16.05 34.18 32.12
CA ASN A 346 -15.65 34.99 30.97
C ASN A 346 -16.44 36.30 30.93
N ARG A 347 -17.74 36.25 31.20
CA ARG A 347 -18.60 37.46 31.28
C ARG A 347 -18.14 38.40 32.41
N LYS A 348 -17.78 37.87 33.60
CA LYS A 348 -17.37 38.69 34.75
C LYS A 348 -15.96 39.26 34.57
N PHE A 349 -15.02 38.52 34.03
CA PHE A 349 -13.60 38.85 34.12
C PHE A 349 -12.89 39.05 32.75
N ARG A 350 -13.42 38.54 31.63
CA ARG A 350 -12.82 38.70 30.32
C ARG A 350 -13.54 39.67 29.41
N THR A 351 -14.86 39.81 29.50
CA THR A 351 -15.62 40.82 28.74
C THR A 351 -15.53 42.22 29.35
N GLY A 352 -14.96 42.36 30.55
CA GLY A 352 -14.71 43.64 31.21
C GLY A 352 -13.54 44.47 30.62
N LYS A 353 -12.96 44.08 29.48
CA LYS A 353 -12.09 44.96 28.69
C LYS A 353 -12.90 45.68 27.62
N ASN A 354 -13.83 46.49 28.05
CA ASN A 354 -14.36 47.76 27.56
C ASN A 354 -15.83 47.92 28.02
N PRO A 355 -16.29 49.06 28.46
CA PRO A 355 -16.06 50.30 27.77
C PRO A 355 -15.59 51.39 28.76
N ILE A 356 -14.42 51.91 28.55
CA ILE A 356 -14.19 53.30 28.89
C ILE A 356 -14.21 54.05 27.57
N LYS A 357 -15.25 54.80 27.46
CA LYS A 357 -15.48 56.02 26.73
C LYS A 357 -14.39 56.48 25.79
#